data_5b40e44b6da99c2a8563d2b985e4eb13
#
_entry.id   5b40e44b6da99c2a8563d2b985e4eb13
#
_cell.length_a   1.000
_cell.length_b   1.000
_cell.length_c   1.000
_cell.angle_alpha   90.00
_cell.angle_beta   90.00
_cell.angle_gamma   90.00
#
_symmetry.space_group_name_H-M   'P 1'
#
loop_
_entity.id
_entity.type
_entity.pdbx_description
1 polymer ?
#
loop_
_entity_poly.entity_id
_entity_poly.type
_entity_poly.pdbx_seq_one_letter_code
_entity_poly.pdbx_strand_id
1 'polypeptide(L)'
;MRAAAVLLHSRKHGFLYTHSVDQSHIRNICIIAHIDHGKSTLADRLLEATGTVTKREMSEQLLDSMDLEREKGITIKAAAARLFYTDANGADFEFNLIDTPGHVDFSYEVSRSLAACEGAVLVVDASQGIEAQTLANVYLAMNQDLKLIPVLNKIDLPHAEPERVASELQRVIGFDREEMIFASAKEGVGVPEILAAIAERIPPPEGDADAPLKALIFDSKYDAFKGVVAHVRVFQGRLEEKQHLRLMQTGATFEPLEYGTFQPQMRPLPALGCGEVGYVATGMKDVSECRVGDTITLAAHPAAEALPGYRQAKPMVFAGIYPTEADQYQELREALGRLTLNDASLVYEPESSIALGFGFRCGFLGLLHLEIVGERLEREYGLSLLTTAPSVEYHVTTTAGEELLVDNPAELPDPSRVAEISEPWAHIDVITPSRFIGQVMELVTTRRGQFLKMEFLEPESEQAPGEARVLLAYDVPMAEILVDFYDHLKGSTSGYASLDYQLSEYRPARLVKVDILVNGTPVDALSLITHTSNADREGRVLVSKLRQLIPRQMFDVPLQAAVGGRIIARETIRAMRKNVLAKCYGGDISRKRKLLEKQAEGKKRMKRVGNVEIPQEAFMAVLRLREE
;
A
#
# COMPACT_ATOMS: atom_id res chain seq x y z
N MET A 1 56.18 -9.62 -24.96
CA MET A 1 55.89 -10.99 -24.52
C MET A 1 56.13 -11.11 -23.02
N ARG A 2 55.21 -10.63 -22.18
CA ARG A 2 55.11 -10.88 -20.71
C ARG A 2 53.86 -10.22 -20.13
N ALA A 3 52.70 -10.44 -20.78
CA ALA A 3 51.41 -9.95 -20.28
C ALA A 3 50.23 -10.94 -20.51
N ALA A 4 50.54 -12.22 -20.78
CA ALA A 4 49.51 -13.21 -21.15
C ALA A 4 49.51 -14.47 -20.28
N ALA A 5 49.94 -14.41 -19.03
CA ALA A 5 50.11 -15.59 -18.18
C ALA A 5 49.51 -15.48 -16.76
N VAL A 6 48.55 -14.58 -16.51
CA VAL A 6 47.88 -14.47 -15.19
C VAL A 6 46.37 -14.79 -15.24
N LEU A 7 45.83 -15.17 -16.38
CA LEU A 7 44.38 -15.29 -16.64
C LEU A 7 43.79 -16.69 -16.51
N LEU A 8 44.43 -17.65 -15.83
CA LEU A 8 43.94 -19.04 -15.79
C LEU A 8 43.93 -19.71 -14.40
N HIS A 9 43.79 -18.98 -13.29
CA HIS A 9 43.79 -19.63 -11.97
C HIS A 9 42.79 -19.07 -10.95
N SER A 10 41.57 -18.71 -11.34
CA SER A 10 40.54 -18.23 -10.42
C SER A 10 39.14 -18.74 -10.72
N ARG A 11 39.00 -20.01 -11.00
CA ARG A 11 37.67 -20.69 -11.12
C ARG A 11 37.28 -21.48 -9.90
N LYS A 12 37.70 -21.11 -8.71
CA LYS A 12 37.15 -21.64 -7.42
C LYS A 12 37.37 -20.60 -6.34
N HIS A 13 36.28 -20.14 -5.71
CA HIS A 13 36.21 -19.23 -4.58
C HIS A 13 36.24 -17.73 -4.85
N GLY A 14 35.06 -17.08 -4.73
CA GLY A 14 34.91 -15.66 -4.40
C GLY A 14 35.28 -14.70 -5.54
N PHE A 15 34.32 -14.31 -6.34
CA PHE A 15 34.47 -13.21 -7.29
C PHE A 15 34.72 -11.90 -6.54
N LEU A 16 35.97 -11.48 -6.46
CA LEU A 16 36.34 -10.10 -6.23
C LEU A 16 36.26 -9.36 -7.58
N TYR A 17 35.05 -8.85 -7.91
CA TYR A 17 34.89 -7.97 -9.06
C TYR A 17 35.50 -6.60 -8.75
N THR A 18 36.71 -6.35 -9.22
CA THR A 18 37.34 -5.03 -9.25
C THR A 18 37.19 -4.34 -10.61
N HIS A 19 36.35 -4.86 -11.50
CA HIS A 19 36.10 -4.26 -12.81
C HIS A 19 34.68 -3.73 -12.88
N SER A 20 34.51 -2.43 -13.12
CA SER A 20 33.27 -1.86 -13.63
C SER A 20 32.98 -2.50 -14.99
N VAL A 21 31.80 -3.08 -15.14
CA VAL A 21 31.28 -3.53 -16.42
C VAL A 21 31.14 -2.30 -17.33
N ASP A 22 31.39 -2.46 -18.63
CA ASP A 22 31.11 -1.39 -19.59
C ASP A 22 29.64 -1.00 -19.54
N GLN A 23 29.34 0.31 -19.57
CA GLN A 23 27.97 0.83 -19.50
C GLN A 23 27.04 0.18 -20.55
N SER A 24 27.56 -0.17 -21.73
CA SER A 24 26.82 -0.87 -22.78
C SER A 24 26.32 -2.26 -22.39
N HIS A 25 26.89 -2.87 -21.35
CA HIS A 25 26.53 -4.17 -20.81
C HIS A 25 25.75 -4.09 -19.49
N ILE A 26 25.36 -2.91 -19.03
CA ILE A 26 24.46 -2.73 -17.88
C ILE A 26 23.02 -2.81 -18.34
N ARG A 27 22.16 -3.44 -17.54
CA ARG A 27 20.71 -3.50 -17.73
C ARG A 27 20.01 -3.21 -16.42
N ASN A 28 19.29 -2.11 -16.33
CA ASN A 28 18.47 -1.79 -15.18
C ASN A 28 17.03 -2.23 -15.46
N ILE A 29 16.54 -3.16 -14.67
CA ILE A 29 15.27 -3.84 -14.88
C ILE A 29 14.42 -3.85 -13.62
N CYS A 30 13.13 -3.83 -13.81
CA CYS A 30 12.18 -4.15 -12.75
C CYS A 30 11.28 -5.30 -13.16
N ILE A 31 10.62 -5.94 -12.18
CA ILE A 31 9.58 -6.93 -12.42
C ILE A 31 8.25 -6.32 -12.02
N ILE A 32 7.30 -6.28 -12.95
CA ILE A 32 5.92 -5.83 -12.72
C ILE A 32 4.96 -6.98 -12.91
N ALA A 33 4.01 -7.11 -12.00
CA ALA A 33 3.04 -8.19 -12.01
C ALA A 33 1.80 -7.80 -11.20
N HIS A 34 0.69 -8.48 -11.45
CA HIS A 34 -0.41 -8.52 -10.50
C HIS A 34 -0.04 -9.37 -9.27
N ILE A 35 -0.77 -9.18 -8.17
CA ILE A 35 -0.60 -9.99 -6.95
C ILE A 35 -0.75 -11.47 -7.33
N ASP A 36 0.05 -12.34 -6.73
CA ASP A 36 0.06 -13.78 -6.95
C ASP A 36 0.43 -14.27 -8.37
N HIS A 37 0.81 -13.42 -9.31
CA HIS A 37 1.28 -13.85 -10.63
C HIS A 37 2.69 -14.49 -10.62
N GLY A 38 3.36 -14.52 -9.46
CA GLY A 38 4.65 -15.19 -9.26
C GLY A 38 5.87 -14.29 -9.44
N LYS A 39 5.74 -13.00 -9.20
CA LYS A 39 6.80 -11.98 -9.26
C LYS A 39 8.02 -12.37 -8.39
N SER A 40 7.82 -12.55 -7.06
CA SER A 40 8.91 -12.86 -6.12
C SER A 40 9.54 -14.22 -6.41
N THR A 41 8.73 -15.22 -6.86
CA THR A 41 9.26 -16.52 -7.28
C THR A 41 10.15 -16.39 -8.52
N LEU A 42 9.79 -15.53 -9.50
CA LEU A 42 10.64 -15.28 -10.66
C LEU A 42 11.94 -14.56 -10.26
N ALA A 43 11.85 -13.56 -9.40
CA ALA A 43 13.03 -12.86 -8.86
C ALA A 43 14.02 -13.85 -8.21
N ASP A 44 13.51 -14.76 -7.36
CA ASP A 44 14.30 -15.83 -6.76
C ASP A 44 15.01 -16.71 -7.81
N ARG A 45 14.31 -17.08 -8.87
CA ARG A 45 14.91 -17.90 -9.96
C ARG A 45 15.96 -17.16 -10.76
N LEU A 46 15.78 -15.85 -10.97
CA LEU A 46 16.82 -15.03 -11.62
C LEU A 46 18.08 -14.96 -10.76
N LEU A 47 17.94 -14.78 -9.44
CA LEU A 47 19.05 -14.80 -8.47
C LEU A 47 19.77 -16.15 -8.45
N GLU A 48 19.03 -17.27 -8.48
CA GLU A 48 19.59 -18.62 -8.50
C GLU A 48 20.31 -18.91 -9.82
N ALA A 49 19.66 -18.62 -10.97
CA ALA A 49 20.19 -18.91 -12.31
C ALA A 49 21.46 -18.14 -12.62
N THR A 50 21.60 -16.91 -12.11
CA THR A 50 22.82 -16.10 -12.26
C THR A 50 23.90 -16.45 -11.22
N GLY A 51 23.60 -17.33 -10.26
CA GLY A 51 24.53 -17.70 -9.20
C GLY A 51 24.85 -16.57 -8.23
N THR A 52 24.05 -15.51 -8.20
CA THR A 52 24.18 -14.39 -7.28
C THR A 52 24.02 -14.85 -5.83
N VAL A 53 23.16 -15.84 -5.62
CA VAL A 53 22.92 -16.47 -4.33
C VAL A 53 23.18 -17.97 -4.45
N THR A 54 23.89 -18.54 -3.48
CA THR A 54 24.15 -19.98 -3.47
C THR A 54 22.89 -20.74 -3.03
N LYS A 55 22.72 -22.01 -3.48
CA LYS A 55 21.60 -22.88 -3.08
C LYS A 55 21.44 -23.04 -1.56
N ARG A 56 22.48 -22.79 -0.77
CA ARG A 56 22.44 -22.88 0.71
C ARG A 56 21.92 -21.59 1.36
N GLU A 57 22.12 -20.46 0.69
CA GLU A 57 21.68 -19.14 1.15
C GLU A 57 20.30 -18.78 0.61
N MET A 58 19.81 -19.58 -0.36
CA MET A 58 18.50 -19.38 -0.96
C MET A 58 17.40 -19.71 0.03
N SER A 59 16.49 -18.77 0.23
CA SER A 59 15.20 -18.94 0.93
C SER A 59 14.08 -18.52 -0.02
N GLU A 60 12.88 -18.99 0.22
CA GLU A 60 11.71 -18.51 -0.54
C GLU A 60 11.51 -17.02 -0.30
N GLN A 61 11.23 -16.28 -1.38
CA GLN A 61 11.01 -14.83 -1.38
C GLN A 61 12.19 -14.07 -0.72
N LEU A 62 13.40 -14.32 -1.22
CA LEU A 62 14.64 -13.81 -0.64
C LEU A 62 14.70 -12.28 -0.60
N LEU A 63 14.12 -11.59 -1.60
CA LEU A 63 14.08 -10.14 -1.68
C LEU A 63 13.03 -9.53 -0.75
N ASP A 64 11.98 -10.29 -0.38
CA ASP A 64 10.98 -9.89 0.59
C ASP A 64 11.58 -9.96 2.00
N SER A 65 12.08 -8.83 2.49
CA SER A 65 12.88 -8.76 3.71
C SER A 65 12.07 -8.73 5.01
N MET A 66 10.78 -8.40 4.92
CA MET A 66 9.88 -8.35 6.07
C MET A 66 9.12 -9.67 6.23
N ASP A 67 8.90 -10.09 7.48
CA ASP A 67 8.08 -11.27 7.75
C ASP A 67 6.64 -11.09 7.25
N LEU A 68 6.12 -9.86 7.32
CA LEU A 68 4.80 -9.50 6.79
C LEU A 68 4.68 -9.66 5.27
N GLU A 69 5.73 -9.35 4.51
CA GLU A 69 5.77 -9.58 3.06
C GLU A 69 5.57 -11.06 2.73
N ARG A 70 6.30 -11.92 3.45
CA ARG A 70 6.23 -13.38 3.26
C ARG A 70 4.92 -13.97 3.72
N GLU A 71 4.35 -13.51 4.84
CA GLU A 71 3.06 -13.99 5.35
C GLU A 71 1.90 -13.61 4.44
N LYS A 72 1.90 -12.37 3.93
CA LYS A 72 0.85 -11.85 3.05
C LYS A 72 1.07 -12.21 1.57
N GLY A 73 2.26 -12.73 1.21
CA GLY A 73 2.62 -13.04 -0.17
C GLY A 73 2.75 -11.82 -1.08
N ILE A 74 3.00 -10.63 -0.52
CA ILE A 74 3.09 -9.37 -1.26
C ILE A 74 4.39 -8.66 -0.95
N THR A 75 5.02 -8.08 -1.96
CA THR A 75 6.13 -7.15 -1.77
C THR A 75 5.57 -5.79 -1.35
N ILE A 76 6.03 -5.27 -0.22
CA ILE A 76 5.62 -3.97 0.34
C ILE A 76 6.63 -2.91 -0.05
N LYS A 77 7.93 -3.23 0.06
CA LYS A 77 9.01 -2.30 -0.21
C LYS A 77 9.88 -2.78 -1.37
N ALA A 78 10.28 -1.84 -2.24
CA ALA A 78 11.18 -2.15 -3.33
C ALA A 78 12.53 -2.68 -2.80
N ALA A 79 13.03 -3.74 -3.42
CA ALA A 79 14.34 -4.32 -3.15
C ALA A 79 15.19 -4.31 -4.41
N ALA A 80 16.48 -4.00 -4.27
CA ALA A 80 17.41 -4.01 -5.40
C ALA A 80 18.42 -5.16 -5.26
N ALA A 81 18.78 -5.77 -6.39
CA ALA A 81 19.82 -6.81 -6.44
C ALA A 81 20.62 -6.70 -7.74
N ARG A 82 21.95 -6.76 -7.63
CA ARG A 82 22.86 -6.84 -8.76
C ARG A 82 23.14 -8.29 -9.11
N LEU A 83 22.90 -8.66 -10.38
CA LEU A 83 23.14 -9.98 -10.92
C LEU A 83 24.18 -9.90 -12.04
N PHE A 84 24.92 -10.98 -12.23
CA PHE A 84 25.88 -11.11 -13.33
C PHE A 84 25.45 -12.24 -14.25
N TYR A 85 25.37 -11.94 -15.53
CA TYR A 85 24.94 -12.89 -16.55
C TYR A 85 25.94 -12.92 -17.70
N THR A 86 26.37 -14.11 -18.10
CA THR A 86 27.20 -14.31 -19.29
C THR A 86 26.33 -14.88 -20.40
N ASP A 87 26.24 -14.19 -21.53
CA ASP A 87 25.45 -14.63 -22.68
C ASP A 87 26.06 -15.84 -23.41
N ALA A 88 25.33 -16.36 -24.41
CA ALA A 88 25.81 -17.48 -25.22
C ALA A 88 27.08 -17.19 -26.03
N ASN A 89 27.39 -15.92 -26.26
CA ASN A 89 28.61 -15.46 -26.97
C ASN A 89 29.78 -15.22 -26.03
N GLY A 90 29.59 -15.35 -24.73
CA GLY A 90 30.60 -15.11 -23.71
C GLY A 90 30.76 -13.63 -23.31
N ALA A 91 29.76 -12.78 -23.61
CA ALA A 91 29.72 -11.42 -23.14
C ALA A 91 29.13 -11.37 -21.71
N ASP A 92 29.79 -10.65 -20.82
CA ASP A 92 29.36 -10.48 -19.43
C ASP A 92 28.48 -9.24 -19.31
N PHE A 93 27.30 -9.41 -18.70
CA PHE A 93 26.33 -8.37 -18.41
C PHE A 93 26.15 -8.19 -16.89
N GLU A 94 25.88 -6.97 -16.49
CA GLU A 94 25.41 -6.60 -15.16
C GLU A 94 23.92 -6.25 -15.22
N PHE A 95 23.09 -7.00 -14.52
CA PHE A 95 21.68 -6.68 -14.37
C PHE A 95 21.43 -6.11 -12.98
N ASN A 96 20.86 -4.93 -12.91
CA ASN A 96 20.38 -4.32 -11.69
C ASN A 96 18.86 -4.55 -11.63
N LEU A 97 18.46 -5.58 -10.90
CA LEU A 97 17.06 -5.93 -10.68
C LEU A 97 16.50 -5.07 -9.55
N ILE A 98 15.39 -4.39 -9.81
CA ILE A 98 14.60 -3.68 -8.81
C ILE A 98 13.27 -4.41 -8.70
N ASP A 99 13.06 -5.14 -7.59
CA ASP A 99 11.79 -5.79 -7.30
C ASP A 99 10.79 -4.76 -6.77
N THR A 100 9.58 -4.70 -7.36
CA THR A 100 8.58 -3.65 -7.10
C THR A 100 7.36 -4.23 -6.39
N PRO A 101 6.67 -3.45 -5.55
CA PRO A 101 5.34 -3.85 -5.05
C PRO A 101 4.37 -4.15 -6.20
N GLY A 102 3.42 -5.06 -5.96
CA GLY A 102 2.39 -5.42 -6.94
C GLY A 102 1.01 -4.83 -6.64
N HIS A 103 0.80 -4.24 -5.46
CA HIS A 103 -0.51 -3.77 -5.00
C HIS A 103 -0.75 -2.31 -5.37
N VAL A 104 -2.02 -1.95 -5.66
CA VAL A 104 -2.43 -0.59 -6.05
C VAL A 104 -2.05 0.49 -5.03
N ASP A 105 -2.15 0.20 -3.73
CA ASP A 105 -1.77 1.14 -2.66
C ASP A 105 -0.32 1.60 -2.77
N PHE A 106 0.56 0.79 -3.38
CA PHE A 106 1.99 1.06 -3.56
C PHE A 106 2.36 1.51 -4.98
N SER A 107 1.40 1.98 -5.76
CA SER A 107 1.63 2.47 -7.14
C SER A 107 2.69 3.58 -7.21
N TYR A 108 2.84 4.34 -6.13
CA TYR A 108 3.87 5.37 -6.01
C TYR A 108 5.28 4.77 -5.92
N GLU A 109 5.48 3.70 -5.14
CA GLU A 109 6.73 2.94 -5.07
C GLU A 109 7.06 2.29 -6.41
N VAL A 110 6.05 1.75 -7.10
CA VAL A 110 6.21 1.20 -8.46
C VAL A 110 6.70 2.28 -9.41
N SER A 111 6.06 3.43 -9.46
CA SER A 111 6.46 4.54 -10.34
C SER A 111 7.90 5.00 -10.11
N ARG A 112 8.37 5.04 -8.86
CA ARG A 112 9.77 5.41 -8.53
C ARG A 112 10.76 4.36 -9.01
N SER A 113 10.45 3.11 -8.80
CA SER A 113 11.30 1.99 -9.23
C SER A 113 11.40 1.91 -10.76
N LEU A 114 10.28 2.12 -11.46
CA LEU A 114 10.24 2.20 -12.93
C LEU A 114 11.15 3.31 -13.46
N ALA A 115 11.13 4.49 -12.87
CA ALA A 115 11.98 5.61 -13.30
C ALA A 115 13.48 5.36 -13.11
N ALA A 116 13.87 4.33 -12.36
CA ALA A 116 15.26 3.92 -12.20
C ALA A 116 15.67 2.81 -13.19
N CYS A 117 14.81 2.41 -14.13
CA CYS A 117 15.02 1.30 -15.06
C CYS A 117 14.93 1.72 -16.53
N GLU A 118 15.50 0.94 -17.43
CA GLU A 118 15.33 1.01 -18.89
C GLU A 118 14.32 -0.02 -19.39
N GLY A 119 14.01 -1.04 -18.60
CA GLY A 119 13.05 -2.05 -19.00
C GLY A 119 12.35 -2.72 -17.84
N ALA A 120 11.24 -3.40 -18.15
CA ALA A 120 10.48 -4.16 -17.18
C ALA A 120 10.10 -5.53 -17.71
N VAL A 121 10.18 -6.54 -16.84
CA VAL A 121 9.65 -7.88 -17.09
C VAL A 121 8.21 -7.90 -16.60
N LEU A 122 7.26 -7.99 -17.54
CA LEU A 122 5.83 -8.10 -17.25
C LEU A 122 5.46 -9.56 -17.05
N VAL A 123 5.10 -9.93 -15.83
CA VAL A 123 4.71 -11.30 -15.48
C VAL A 123 3.20 -11.43 -15.43
N VAL A 124 2.66 -12.32 -16.27
CA VAL A 124 1.23 -12.60 -16.33
C VAL A 124 1.00 -14.10 -16.06
N ASP A 125 0.07 -14.41 -15.18
CA ASP A 125 -0.33 -15.78 -14.87
C ASP A 125 -1.09 -16.38 -16.05
N ALA A 126 -0.59 -17.50 -16.59
CA ALA A 126 -1.20 -18.21 -17.73
C ALA A 126 -2.58 -18.81 -17.41
N SER A 127 -2.97 -18.87 -16.13
CA SER A 127 -4.30 -19.35 -15.72
C SER A 127 -5.31 -18.22 -15.52
N GLN A 128 -4.83 -17.03 -15.11
CA GLN A 128 -5.69 -15.88 -14.80
C GLN A 128 -5.77 -14.88 -15.97
N GLY A 129 -4.66 -14.63 -16.69
CA GLY A 129 -4.58 -13.67 -17.78
C GLY A 129 -4.40 -12.22 -17.31
N ILE A 130 -4.89 -11.26 -18.10
CA ILE A 130 -4.77 -9.83 -17.78
C ILE A 130 -5.70 -9.46 -16.62
N GLU A 131 -5.15 -8.84 -15.60
CA GLU A 131 -5.86 -8.28 -14.45
C GLU A 131 -5.79 -6.74 -14.45
N ALA A 132 -6.60 -6.04 -13.65
CA ALA A 132 -6.65 -4.57 -13.65
C ALA A 132 -5.27 -3.94 -13.35
N GLN A 133 -4.56 -4.46 -12.35
CA GLN A 133 -3.20 -3.98 -12.02
C GLN A 133 -2.17 -4.30 -13.11
N THR A 134 -2.39 -5.35 -13.92
CA THR A 134 -1.53 -5.63 -15.08
C THR A 134 -1.56 -4.46 -16.06
N LEU A 135 -2.76 -3.98 -16.40
CA LEU A 135 -2.93 -2.83 -17.31
C LEU A 135 -2.36 -1.54 -16.70
N ALA A 136 -2.68 -1.27 -15.43
CA ALA A 136 -2.17 -0.09 -14.74
C ALA A 136 -0.63 -0.06 -14.73
N ASN A 137 0.02 -1.17 -14.41
CA ASN A 137 1.50 -1.27 -14.39
C ASN A 137 2.10 -1.14 -15.81
N VAL A 138 1.45 -1.70 -16.83
CA VAL A 138 1.86 -1.53 -18.24
C VAL A 138 1.80 -0.06 -18.64
N TYR A 139 0.70 0.65 -18.34
CA TYR A 139 0.60 2.07 -18.63
C TYR A 139 1.64 2.91 -17.88
N LEU A 140 1.91 2.60 -16.62
CA LEU A 140 2.98 3.27 -15.86
C LEU A 140 4.35 3.06 -16.51
N ALA A 141 4.66 1.83 -16.95
CA ALA A 141 5.91 1.53 -17.63
C ALA A 141 6.04 2.21 -19.01
N MET A 142 4.95 2.22 -19.79
CA MET A 142 4.89 2.91 -21.08
C MET A 142 5.06 4.44 -20.93
N ASN A 143 4.50 5.04 -19.90
CA ASN A 143 4.66 6.48 -19.61
C ASN A 143 6.11 6.85 -19.22
N GLN A 144 6.94 5.85 -18.88
CA GLN A 144 8.36 6.00 -18.60
C GLN A 144 9.25 5.54 -19.78
N ASP A 145 8.63 5.27 -20.95
CA ASP A 145 9.30 4.77 -22.16
C ASP A 145 10.10 3.46 -21.95
N LEU A 146 9.69 2.61 -20.99
CA LEU A 146 10.39 1.36 -20.69
C LEU A 146 10.14 0.29 -21.75
N LYS A 147 11.20 -0.46 -22.09
CA LYS A 147 11.04 -1.67 -22.91
C LYS A 147 10.44 -2.79 -22.07
N LEU A 148 9.29 -3.32 -22.49
CA LEU A 148 8.60 -4.40 -21.81
C LEU A 148 8.98 -5.76 -22.39
N ILE A 149 9.20 -6.77 -21.51
CA ILE A 149 9.36 -8.18 -21.86
C ILE A 149 8.18 -8.95 -21.28
N PRO A 150 7.22 -9.38 -22.10
CA PRO A 150 6.06 -10.14 -21.63
C PRO A 150 6.44 -11.60 -21.31
N VAL A 151 6.12 -12.03 -20.08
CA VAL A 151 6.35 -13.39 -19.59
C VAL A 151 5.03 -14.00 -19.11
N LEU A 152 4.62 -15.10 -19.76
CA LEU A 152 3.48 -15.90 -19.33
C LEU A 152 3.97 -16.97 -18.36
N ASN A 153 3.69 -16.73 -17.08
CA ASN A 153 4.15 -17.57 -15.98
C ASN A 153 3.12 -18.64 -15.60
N LYS A 154 3.55 -19.62 -14.81
CA LYS A 154 2.74 -20.72 -14.28
C LYS A 154 2.15 -21.64 -15.36
N ILE A 155 2.87 -21.84 -16.46
CA ILE A 155 2.45 -22.78 -17.52
C ILE A 155 2.41 -24.24 -17.06
N ASP A 156 2.96 -24.55 -15.89
CA ASP A 156 2.94 -25.85 -15.24
C ASP A 156 1.58 -26.21 -14.62
N LEU A 157 0.69 -25.22 -14.42
CA LEU A 157 -0.61 -25.47 -13.82
C LEU A 157 -1.54 -26.24 -14.77
N PRO A 158 -2.31 -27.24 -14.28
CA PRO A 158 -3.19 -28.06 -15.14
C PRO A 158 -4.28 -27.27 -15.87
N HIS A 159 -4.65 -26.10 -15.35
CA HIS A 159 -5.67 -25.21 -15.92
C HIS A 159 -5.07 -23.96 -16.57
N ALA A 160 -3.76 -23.95 -16.80
CA ALA A 160 -3.13 -22.86 -17.53
C ALA A 160 -3.55 -22.90 -19.02
N GLU A 161 -3.85 -21.73 -19.57
CA GLU A 161 -4.24 -21.52 -20.96
C GLU A 161 -3.29 -20.51 -21.65
N PRO A 162 -1.99 -20.86 -21.79
CA PRO A 162 -0.97 -19.90 -22.21
C PRO A 162 -1.23 -19.30 -23.59
N GLU A 163 -1.78 -20.04 -24.53
CA GLU A 163 -2.09 -19.52 -25.89
C GLU A 163 -3.29 -18.56 -25.89
N ARG A 164 -4.27 -18.77 -25.02
CA ARG A 164 -5.38 -17.83 -24.83
C ARG A 164 -4.87 -16.51 -24.26
N VAL A 165 -4.07 -16.59 -23.19
CA VAL A 165 -3.49 -15.40 -22.54
C VAL A 165 -2.52 -14.66 -23.47
N ALA A 166 -1.74 -15.39 -24.30
CA ALA A 166 -0.90 -14.76 -25.32
C ALA A 166 -1.74 -13.98 -26.34
N SER A 167 -2.86 -14.54 -26.80
CA SER A 167 -3.78 -13.86 -27.72
C SER A 167 -4.44 -12.63 -27.07
N GLU A 168 -4.73 -12.70 -25.77
CA GLU A 168 -5.25 -11.58 -24.97
C GLU A 168 -4.22 -10.45 -24.88
N LEU A 169 -2.95 -10.75 -24.53
CA LEU A 169 -1.86 -9.77 -24.47
C LEU A 169 -1.58 -9.10 -25.82
N GLN A 170 -1.64 -9.88 -26.91
CA GLN A 170 -1.47 -9.34 -28.26
C GLN A 170 -2.58 -8.34 -28.60
N ARG A 171 -3.83 -8.68 -28.31
CA ARG A 171 -4.97 -7.84 -28.66
C ARG A 171 -5.08 -6.59 -27.78
N VAL A 172 -4.89 -6.73 -26.46
CA VAL A 172 -5.15 -5.66 -25.49
C VAL A 172 -3.97 -4.69 -25.38
N ILE A 173 -2.73 -5.23 -25.38
CA ILE A 173 -1.52 -4.43 -25.16
C ILE A 173 -0.75 -4.25 -26.47
N GLY A 174 -0.87 -5.20 -27.42
CA GLY A 174 -0.21 -5.10 -28.71
C GLY A 174 1.15 -5.82 -28.79
N PHE A 175 1.46 -6.71 -27.86
CA PHE A 175 2.69 -7.50 -27.94
C PHE A 175 2.64 -8.52 -29.09
N ASP A 176 3.74 -8.67 -29.81
CA ASP A 176 3.88 -9.72 -30.78
C ASP A 176 4.04 -11.09 -30.08
N ARG A 177 3.38 -12.13 -30.63
CA ARG A 177 3.41 -13.49 -30.07
C ARG A 177 4.84 -14.02 -29.91
N GLU A 178 5.75 -13.66 -30.81
CA GLU A 178 7.14 -14.07 -30.84
C GLU A 178 7.99 -13.39 -29.76
N GLU A 179 7.54 -12.26 -29.24
CA GLU A 179 8.20 -11.56 -28.13
C GLU A 179 7.88 -12.17 -26.76
N MET A 180 6.79 -12.95 -26.66
CA MET A 180 6.29 -13.50 -25.40
C MET A 180 7.09 -14.75 -25.00
N ILE A 181 7.48 -14.80 -23.72
CA ILE A 181 8.23 -15.93 -23.15
C ILE A 181 7.28 -16.74 -22.27
N PHE A 182 7.27 -18.06 -22.48
CA PHE A 182 6.47 -19.00 -21.71
C PHE A 182 7.33 -19.58 -20.59
N ALA A 183 6.90 -19.42 -19.35
CA ALA A 183 7.71 -19.74 -18.20
C ALA A 183 6.92 -20.44 -17.08
N SER A 184 7.64 -21.21 -16.29
CA SER A 184 7.25 -21.62 -14.95
C SER A 184 8.37 -21.23 -13.99
N ALA A 185 8.19 -20.14 -13.27
CA ALA A 185 9.15 -19.71 -12.25
C ALA A 185 9.34 -20.80 -11.19
N LYS A 186 8.28 -21.56 -10.86
CA LYS A 186 8.34 -22.65 -9.90
C LYS A 186 9.28 -23.78 -10.37
N GLU A 187 9.16 -24.21 -11.60
CA GLU A 187 9.94 -25.31 -12.17
C GLU A 187 11.26 -24.84 -12.83
N GLY A 188 11.48 -23.52 -12.96
CA GLY A 188 12.66 -22.93 -13.60
C GLY A 188 12.62 -22.97 -15.14
N VAL A 189 11.49 -23.28 -15.73
CA VAL A 189 11.30 -23.30 -17.19
C VAL A 189 11.20 -21.88 -17.72
N GLY A 190 11.87 -21.58 -18.85
CA GLY A 190 11.83 -20.25 -19.48
C GLY A 190 12.74 -19.21 -18.83
N VAL A 191 13.38 -19.50 -17.69
CA VAL A 191 14.27 -18.55 -16.98
C VAL A 191 15.52 -18.20 -17.80
N PRO A 192 16.21 -19.14 -18.47
CA PRO A 192 17.33 -18.80 -19.36
C PRO A 192 16.92 -17.88 -20.51
N GLU A 193 15.74 -18.10 -21.09
CA GLU A 193 15.17 -17.29 -22.16
C GLU A 193 14.85 -15.87 -21.69
N ILE A 194 14.36 -15.71 -20.45
CA ILE A 194 14.12 -14.40 -19.84
C ILE A 194 15.46 -13.65 -19.65
N LEU A 195 16.49 -14.29 -19.12
CA LEU A 195 17.83 -13.69 -18.95
C LEU A 195 18.42 -13.27 -20.30
N ALA A 196 18.32 -14.10 -21.34
CA ALA A 196 18.77 -13.78 -22.69
C ALA A 196 17.99 -12.60 -23.28
N ALA A 197 16.65 -12.56 -23.11
CA ALA A 197 15.82 -11.46 -23.57
C ALA A 197 16.13 -10.15 -22.85
N ILE A 198 16.46 -10.18 -21.56
CA ILE A 198 16.92 -8.99 -20.81
C ILE A 198 18.21 -8.45 -21.43
N ALA A 199 19.21 -9.30 -21.67
CA ALA A 199 20.48 -8.89 -22.27
C ALA A 199 20.29 -8.28 -23.67
N GLU A 200 19.44 -8.88 -24.49
CA GLU A 200 19.28 -8.55 -25.91
C GLU A 200 18.31 -7.38 -26.15
N ARG A 201 17.18 -7.34 -25.45
CA ARG A 201 16.05 -6.45 -25.79
C ARG A 201 16.01 -5.17 -24.96
N ILE A 202 16.55 -5.18 -23.72
CA ILE A 202 16.59 -3.97 -22.89
C ILE A 202 17.80 -3.14 -23.30
N PRO A 203 17.62 -1.83 -23.58
CA PRO A 203 18.74 -0.97 -23.92
C PRO A 203 19.67 -0.75 -22.72
N PRO A 204 20.95 -0.45 -22.94
CA PRO A 204 21.84 -0.01 -21.88
C PRO A 204 21.41 1.37 -21.36
N PRO A 205 21.78 1.72 -20.11
CA PRO A 205 21.50 3.04 -19.57
C PRO A 205 22.25 4.12 -20.37
N GLU A 206 21.55 5.21 -20.64
CA GLU A 206 22.15 6.40 -21.25
C GLU A 206 22.83 7.27 -20.20
N GLY A 207 23.85 8.01 -20.58
CA GLY A 207 24.54 8.97 -19.72
C GLY A 207 26.01 9.14 -20.07
N ASP A 208 26.61 10.23 -19.59
CA ASP A 208 28.00 10.57 -19.78
C ASP A 208 28.77 10.43 -18.46
N ALA A 209 29.73 9.53 -18.42
CA ALA A 209 30.56 9.26 -17.26
C ALA A 209 31.50 10.41 -16.87
N ASP A 210 31.81 11.32 -17.80
CA ASP A 210 32.66 12.48 -17.59
C ASP A 210 31.90 13.76 -17.28
N ALA A 211 30.56 13.72 -17.35
CA ALA A 211 29.67 14.83 -16.99
C ALA A 211 29.59 15.06 -15.46
N PRO A 212 29.14 16.24 -15.01
CA PRO A 212 28.85 16.46 -13.59
C PRO A 212 27.90 15.41 -13.01
N LEU A 213 28.21 14.93 -11.81
CA LEU A 213 27.45 13.88 -11.14
C LEU A 213 25.96 14.22 -11.02
N LYS A 214 25.12 13.31 -11.47
CA LYS A 214 23.67 13.26 -11.22
C LYS A 214 23.28 11.85 -10.82
N ALA A 215 22.95 11.63 -9.56
CA ALA A 215 22.41 10.37 -9.07
C ALA A 215 21.03 10.59 -8.46
N LEU A 216 20.04 9.82 -8.91
CA LEU A 216 18.65 9.91 -8.44
C LEU A 216 18.47 9.01 -7.22
N ILE A 217 17.88 9.53 -6.15
CA ILE A 217 17.45 8.74 -5.02
C ILE A 217 16.06 8.16 -5.33
N PHE A 218 15.97 6.85 -5.57
CA PHE A 218 14.70 6.21 -5.87
C PHE A 218 14.04 5.55 -4.65
N ASP A 219 14.82 5.24 -3.60
CA ASP A 219 14.34 4.77 -2.30
C ASP A 219 15.33 5.12 -1.19
N SER A 220 14.92 4.97 0.09
CA SER A 220 15.81 5.18 1.23
C SER A 220 15.43 4.25 2.38
N LYS A 221 16.45 3.93 3.19
CA LYS A 221 16.29 3.13 4.42
C LYS A 221 17.11 3.78 5.53
N TYR A 222 16.55 3.83 6.72
CA TYR A 222 17.31 4.26 7.89
C TYR A 222 18.04 3.08 8.54
N ASP A 223 19.33 3.24 8.76
CA ASP A 223 20.18 2.31 9.49
C ASP A 223 20.73 3.00 10.74
N ALA A 224 20.65 2.35 11.90
CA ALA A 224 21.05 2.94 13.18
C ALA A 224 22.54 3.32 13.24
N PHE A 225 23.39 2.68 12.44
CA PHE A 225 24.85 2.90 12.40
C PHE A 225 25.29 3.77 11.22
N LYS A 226 24.63 3.62 10.07
CA LYS A 226 24.96 4.30 8.81
C LYS A 226 24.12 5.53 8.54
N GLY A 227 23.12 5.80 9.39
CA GLY A 227 22.14 6.86 9.15
C GLY A 227 21.23 6.53 7.98
N VAL A 228 20.85 7.53 7.20
CA VAL A 228 20.06 7.33 5.99
C VAL A 228 20.91 6.67 4.92
N VAL A 229 20.48 5.51 4.46
CA VAL A 229 21.03 4.78 3.31
C VAL A 229 20.14 5.09 2.12
N ALA A 230 20.60 5.94 1.21
CA ALA A 230 19.90 6.29 -0.01
C ALA A 230 20.17 5.23 -1.09
N HIS A 231 19.12 4.68 -1.68
CA HIS A 231 19.20 3.81 -2.85
C HIS A 231 19.27 4.72 -4.08
N VAL A 232 20.31 4.59 -4.86
CA VAL A 232 20.59 5.53 -5.94
C VAL A 232 20.82 4.84 -7.28
N ARG A 233 20.44 5.54 -8.34
CA ARG A 233 20.90 5.27 -9.69
C ARG A 233 21.72 6.45 -10.19
N VAL A 234 22.93 6.17 -10.70
CA VAL A 234 23.79 7.17 -11.30
C VAL A 234 23.40 7.37 -12.76
N PHE A 235 22.91 8.58 -13.10
CA PHE A 235 22.53 8.95 -14.47
C PHE A 235 23.69 9.59 -15.23
N GLN A 236 24.55 10.34 -14.55
CA GLN A 236 25.72 11.01 -15.14
C GLN A 236 26.85 11.07 -14.12
N GLY A 237 28.09 11.08 -14.61
CA GLY A 237 29.25 11.18 -13.75
C GLY A 237 29.56 9.90 -12.98
N ARG A 238 30.24 10.05 -11.86
CA ARG A 238 30.67 8.95 -10.97
C ARG A 238 30.59 9.36 -9.51
N LEU A 239 30.22 8.42 -8.66
CA LEU A 239 30.37 8.48 -7.21
C LEU A 239 31.70 7.77 -6.85
N GLU A 240 32.60 8.48 -6.19
CA GLU A 240 33.93 7.97 -5.79
C GLU A 240 34.21 8.32 -4.32
N GLU A 241 35.15 7.61 -3.70
CA GLU A 241 35.54 7.88 -2.32
C GLU A 241 36.01 9.34 -2.08
N LYS A 242 35.73 9.84 -0.87
CA LYS A 242 36.16 11.17 -0.40
C LYS A 242 35.57 12.37 -1.14
N GLN A 243 34.46 12.18 -1.80
CA GLN A 243 33.70 13.27 -2.39
C GLN A 243 32.74 13.91 -1.39
N HIS A 244 32.68 15.25 -1.36
CA HIS A 244 31.61 15.97 -0.69
C HIS A 244 30.41 16.06 -1.63
N LEU A 245 29.29 15.51 -1.19
CA LEU A 245 28.05 15.44 -1.96
C LEU A 245 27.07 16.51 -1.50
N ARG A 246 26.18 16.88 -2.40
CA ARG A 246 25.09 17.83 -2.16
C ARG A 246 23.79 17.28 -2.70
N LEU A 247 22.74 17.42 -1.93
CA LEU A 247 21.36 17.19 -2.34
C LEU A 247 20.82 18.46 -3.00
N MET A 248 20.25 18.33 -4.20
CA MET A 248 19.90 19.53 -4.99
C MET A 248 18.61 20.20 -4.53
N GLN A 249 17.63 19.45 -4.03
CA GLN A 249 16.37 20.01 -3.55
C GLN A 249 16.48 20.56 -2.13
N THR A 250 17.04 19.78 -1.21
CA THR A 250 17.16 20.19 0.19
C THR A 250 18.36 21.12 0.44
N GLY A 251 19.36 21.07 -0.45
CA GLY A 251 20.60 21.83 -0.31
C GLY A 251 21.58 21.27 0.73
N ALA A 252 21.22 20.18 1.41
CA ALA A 252 22.07 19.54 2.41
C ALA A 252 23.36 19.02 1.79
N THR A 253 24.48 19.14 2.51
CA THR A 253 25.79 18.65 2.09
C THR A 253 26.31 17.63 3.08
N PHE A 254 26.93 16.59 2.59
CA PHE A 254 27.45 15.50 3.42
C PHE A 254 28.68 14.82 2.78
N GLU A 255 29.45 14.15 3.61
CA GLU A 255 30.49 13.22 3.17
C GLU A 255 29.96 11.80 3.42
N PRO A 256 29.79 10.98 2.37
CA PRO A 256 29.25 9.63 2.52
C PRO A 256 30.21 8.76 3.33
N LEU A 257 29.63 7.93 4.19
CA LEU A 257 30.36 6.95 4.97
C LEU A 257 30.84 5.79 4.08
N GLU A 258 30.01 5.41 3.09
CA GLU A 258 30.19 4.24 2.26
C GLU A 258 29.28 4.32 1.03
N TYR A 259 29.75 3.77 -0.10
CA TYR A 259 28.91 3.42 -1.25
C TYR A 259 28.97 1.93 -1.49
N GLY A 260 28.03 1.42 -2.24
CA GLY A 260 28.04 0.02 -2.60
C GLY A 260 26.85 -0.40 -3.46
N THR A 261 26.75 -1.69 -3.65
CA THR A 261 25.66 -2.36 -4.37
C THR A 261 24.93 -3.36 -3.49
N PHE A 262 23.87 -3.93 -4.01
CA PHE A 262 23.08 -4.97 -3.34
C PHE A 262 23.33 -6.33 -4.03
N GLN A 263 23.75 -7.38 -3.26
CA GLN A 263 23.99 -8.75 -3.75
C GLN A 263 23.45 -9.84 -2.80
N PRO A 264 22.17 -9.98 -2.56
CA PRO A 264 21.11 -9.02 -2.25
C PRO A 264 21.44 -8.13 -1.06
N GLN A 265 22.40 -8.54 -0.22
CA GLN A 265 22.90 -7.76 0.92
C GLN A 265 23.80 -6.63 0.45
N MET A 266 23.89 -5.58 1.25
CA MET A 266 24.76 -4.43 1.01
C MET A 266 26.23 -4.87 0.90
N ARG A 267 26.87 -4.53 -0.23
CA ARG A 267 28.29 -4.78 -0.50
C ARG A 267 28.99 -3.47 -0.81
N PRO A 268 29.97 -3.05 -0.01
CA PRO A 268 30.75 -1.85 -0.27
C PRO A 268 31.52 -1.94 -1.59
N LEU A 269 31.54 -0.82 -2.31
CA LEU A 269 32.31 -0.63 -3.54
C LEU A 269 33.13 0.66 -3.44
N PRO A 270 34.28 0.78 -4.13
CA PRO A 270 35.08 1.99 -4.15
C PRO A 270 34.42 3.11 -4.96
N ALA A 271 33.58 2.80 -5.91
CA ALA A 271 32.88 3.75 -6.77
C ALA A 271 31.59 3.16 -7.34
N LEU A 272 30.68 4.04 -7.79
CA LEU A 272 29.53 3.71 -8.64
C LEU A 272 29.64 4.55 -9.92
N GLY A 273 29.65 3.87 -11.06
CA GLY A 273 29.75 4.49 -12.37
C GLY A 273 28.39 4.92 -12.95
N CYS A 274 28.45 5.62 -14.08
CA CYS A 274 27.26 5.99 -14.85
C CYS A 274 26.47 4.74 -15.25
N GLY A 275 25.16 4.76 -15.04
CA GLY A 275 24.25 3.65 -15.29
C GLY A 275 24.10 2.65 -14.14
N GLU A 276 24.98 2.62 -13.17
CA GLU A 276 24.94 1.68 -12.07
C GLU A 276 23.88 2.03 -11.01
N VAL A 277 23.30 0.99 -10.42
CA VAL A 277 22.40 1.07 -9.27
C VAL A 277 23.13 0.59 -8.01
N GLY A 278 22.94 1.33 -6.92
CA GLY A 278 23.56 0.99 -5.66
C GLY A 278 23.01 1.81 -4.50
N TYR A 279 23.83 1.99 -3.47
CA TYR A 279 23.46 2.78 -2.30
C TYR A 279 24.56 3.75 -1.89
N VAL A 280 24.14 4.79 -1.18
CA VAL A 280 25.00 5.77 -0.51
C VAL A 280 24.60 5.84 0.96
N ALA A 281 25.49 5.45 1.86
CA ALA A 281 25.30 5.62 3.30
C ALA A 281 25.69 7.06 3.67
N THR A 282 24.70 7.89 3.95
CA THR A 282 24.91 9.34 4.07
C THR A 282 25.45 9.79 5.42
N GLY A 283 25.28 8.98 6.48
CA GLY A 283 25.56 9.37 7.86
C GLY A 283 24.55 10.35 8.47
N MET A 284 23.58 10.81 7.68
CA MET A 284 22.51 11.72 8.14
C MET A 284 21.56 11.01 9.10
N LYS A 285 21.14 11.71 10.14
CA LYS A 285 20.18 11.17 11.13
C LYS A 285 18.74 11.56 10.84
N ASP A 286 18.54 12.61 10.06
CA ASP A 286 17.23 13.12 9.69
C ASP A 286 16.92 12.73 8.24
N VAL A 287 15.90 11.90 8.05
CA VAL A 287 15.44 11.45 6.72
C VAL A 287 14.81 12.60 5.93
N SER A 288 14.27 13.61 6.60
CA SER A 288 13.71 14.79 5.92
C SER A 288 14.74 15.58 5.11
N GLU A 289 16.02 15.43 5.44
CA GLU A 289 17.12 16.03 4.69
C GLU A 289 17.49 15.24 3.43
N CYS A 290 17.22 13.93 3.39
CA CYS A 290 17.56 13.04 2.27
C CYS A 290 16.29 12.43 1.66
N ARG A 291 15.60 13.23 0.86
CA ARG A 291 14.28 12.86 0.32
C ARG A 291 14.40 11.96 -0.92
N VAL A 292 13.49 11.01 -1.01
CA VAL A 292 13.30 10.23 -2.24
C VAL A 292 12.87 11.15 -3.37
N GLY A 293 13.49 11.01 -4.55
CA GLY A 293 13.32 11.89 -5.70
C GLY A 293 14.28 13.08 -5.74
N ASP A 294 15.14 13.25 -4.72
CA ASP A 294 16.21 14.25 -4.79
C ASP A 294 17.37 13.76 -5.67
N THR A 295 18.14 14.69 -6.18
CA THR A 295 19.33 14.45 -6.99
C THR A 295 20.59 14.69 -6.15
N ILE A 296 21.45 13.68 -6.08
CA ILE A 296 22.78 13.81 -5.50
C ILE A 296 23.73 14.35 -6.57
N THR A 297 24.49 15.37 -6.22
CA THR A 297 25.56 15.95 -7.06
C THR A 297 26.83 16.24 -6.24
N LEU A 298 27.93 16.59 -6.91
CA LEU A 298 29.14 17.02 -6.23
C LEU A 298 28.99 18.42 -5.66
N ALA A 299 29.38 18.64 -4.40
CA ALA A 299 29.31 19.97 -3.79
C ALA A 299 30.26 20.98 -4.46
N ALA A 300 31.41 20.52 -4.93
CA ALA A 300 32.41 21.37 -5.58
C ALA A 300 32.06 21.73 -7.03
N HIS A 301 31.41 20.81 -7.76
CA HIS A 301 31.04 20.98 -9.17
C HIS A 301 29.61 20.46 -9.36
N PRO A 302 28.60 21.20 -8.87
CA PRO A 302 27.21 20.73 -8.93
C PRO A 302 26.71 20.72 -10.37
N ALA A 303 25.85 19.76 -10.67
CA ALA A 303 25.09 19.76 -11.92
C ALA A 303 24.21 21.02 -12.03
N ALA A 304 24.00 21.50 -13.25
CA ALA A 304 23.22 22.72 -13.48
C ALA A 304 21.73 22.53 -13.16
N GLU A 305 21.18 21.33 -13.42
CA GLU A 305 19.78 21.00 -13.23
C GLU A 305 19.63 19.66 -12.51
N ALA A 306 18.66 19.59 -11.59
CA ALA A 306 18.27 18.34 -10.95
C ALA A 306 17.58 17.41 -11.95
N LEU A 307 17.62 16.11 -11.68
CA LEU A 307 16.78 15.15 -12.38
C LEU A 307 15.31 15.42 -12.06
N PRO A 308 14.37 15.06 -12.96
CA PRO A 308 12.96 15.13 -12.64
C PRO A 308 12.68 14.36 -11.34
N GLY A 309 12.24 15.06 -10.32
CA GLY A 309 11.89 14.47 -9.04
C GLY A 309 10.54 13.77 -9.09
N TYR A 310 10.23 13.02 -8.05
CA TYR A 310 8.91 12.39 -7.89
C TYR A 310 7.91 13.38 -7.27
N ARG A 311 6.64 13.23 -7.65
CA ARG A 311 5.57 13.86 -6.89
C ARG A 311 5.53 13.21 -5.49
N GLN A 312 5.34 13.99 -4.45
CA GLN A 312 5.14 13.41 -3.11
C GLN A 312 3.84 12.60 -3.11
N ALA A 313 3.90 11.40 -2.55
CA ALA A 313 2.71 10.62 -2.30
C ALA A 313 1.82 11.40 -1.33
N LYS A 314 0.58 11.65 -1.71
CA LYS A 314 -0.41 12.24 -0.81
C LYS A 314 -1.18 11.12 -0.13
N PRO A 315 -1.36 11.16 1.18
CA PRO A 315 -2.23 10.22 1.87
C PRO A 315 -3.64 10.32 1.30
N MET A 316 -4.28 9.18 1.13
CA MET A 316 -5.66 9.07 0.64
C MET A 316 -6.62 8.60 1.72
N VAL A 317 -6.09 7.89 2.73
CA VAL A 317 -6.83 7.29 3.83
C VAL A 317 -6.29 7.81 5.14
N PHE A 318 -7.17 8.23 6.04
CA PHE A 318 -6.81 8.76 7.35
C PHE A 318 -7.48 7.95 8.45
N ALA A 319 -6.72 7.61 9.49
CA ALA A 319 -7.26 6.94 10.67
C ALA A 319 -6.55 7.42 11.94
N GLY A 320 -7.27 7.47 13.04
CA GLY A 320 -6.67 7.70 14.36
C GLY A 320 -6.09 6.39 14.90
N ILE A 321 -4.84 6.43 15.37
CA ILE A 321 -4.18 5.33 16.07
C ILE A 321 -3.97 5.73 17.52
N TYR A 322 -4.51 4.93 18.44
CA TYR A 322 -4.47 5.18 19.88
C TYR A 322 -3.88 3.97 20.61
N PRO A 323 -3.04 4.17 21.62
CA PRO A 323 -2.60 3.07 22.46
C PRO A 323 -3.76 2.62 23.37
N THR A 324 -3.86 1.32 23.64
CA THR A 324 -4.86 0.80 24.59
C THR A 324 -4.59 1.27 26.03
N GLU A 325 -3.34 1.48 26.38
CA GLU A 325 -2.91 1.98 27.68
C GLU A 325 -2.30 3.39 27.52
N ALA A 326 -2.80 4.34 28.32
CA ALA A 326 -2.45 5.76 28.16
C ALA A 326 -0.95 6.07 28.41
N ASP A 327 -0.24 5.24 29.14
CA ASP A 327 1.21 5.35 29.37
C ASP A 327 2.06 4.98 28.15
N GLN A 328 1.52 4.24 27.19
CA GLN A 328 2.19 3.87 25.94
C GLN A 328 2.17 4.99 24.87
N TYR A 329 1.58 6.15 25.14
CA TYR A 329 1.52 7.27 24.17
C TYR A 329 2.92 7.70 23.68
N GLN A 330 3.88 7.79 24.59
CA GLN A 330 5.24 8.21 24.23
C GLN A 330 5.95 7.14 23.39
N GLU A 331 5.73 5.86 23.72
CA GLU A 331 6.27 4.74 22.96
C GLU A 331 5.70 4.69 21.54
N LEU A 332 4.38 4.94 21.39
CA LEU A 332 3.72 5.03 20.10
C LEU A 332 4.29 6.18 19.26
N ARG A 333 4.53 7.35 19.87
CA ARG A 333 5.15 8.50 19.18
C ARG A 333 6.53 8.16 18.64
N GLU A 334 7.36 7.47 19.45
CA GLU A 334 8.69 7.07 19.04
C GLU A 334 8.64 5.99 17.94
N ALA A 335 7.72 5.05 18.04
CA ALA A 335 7.52 4.00 17.04
C ALA A 335 7.08 4.58 15.69
N LEU A 336 6.09 5.48 15.67
CA LEU A 336 5.67 6.20 14.47
C LEU A 336 6.83 7.02 13.87
N GLY A 337 7.60 7.73 14.71
CA GLY A 337 8.78 8.45 14.27
C GLY A 337 9.83 7.56 13.61
N ARG A 338 10.03 6.33 14.11
CA ARG A 338 10.95 5.35 13.49
C ARG A 338 10.38 4.75 12.21
N LEU A 339 9.07 4.51 12.14
CA LEU A 339 8.44 4.01 10.92
C LEU A 339 8.54 5.00 9.78
N THR A 340 8.31 6.30 10.02
CA THR A 340 8.43 7.34 8.99
C THR A 340 9.85 7.52 8.46
N LEU A 341 10.88 7.08 9.20
CA LEU A 341 12.25 7.03 8.68
C LEU A 341 12.41 6.04 7.52
N ASN A 342 11.56 5.01 7.48
CA ASN A 342 11.60 3.98 6.45
C ASN A 342 10.40 4.01 5.50
N ASP A 343 9.42 4.86 5.79
CA ASP A 343 8.19 4.98 5.02
C ASP A 343 7.83 6.47 4.88
N ALA A 344 8.28 7.06 3.79
CA ALA A 344 8.09 8.48 3.49
C ALA A 344 6.63 8.85 3.16
N SER A 345 5.76 7.85 2.96
CA SER A 345 4.34 8.05 2.65
C SER A 345 3.46 8.14 3.90
N LEU A 346 3.95 7.62 5.04
CA LEU A 346 3.28 7.71 6.32
C LEU A 346 3.41 9.13 6.89
N VAL A 347 2.30 9.80 7.11
CA VAL A 347 2.23 11.08 7.84
C VAL A 347 1.45 10.88 9.13
N TYR A 348 1.83 11.59 10.19
CA TYR A 348 1.10 11.54 11.44
C TYR A 348 1.18 12.85 12.20
N GLU A 349 0.14 13.16 12.92
CA GLU A 349 0.04 14.34 13.81
C GLU A 349 -0.64 13.95 15.12
N PRO A 350 -0.32 14.65 16.22
CA PRO A 350 -0.96 14.40 17.50
C PRO A 350 -2.48 14.66 17.43
N GLU A 351 -3.24 13.72 17.96
CA GLU A 351 -4.70 13.80 18.04
C GLU A 351 -5.16 13.48 19.47
N SER A 352 -6.31 14.01 19.87
CA SER A 352 -6.95 13.68 21.14
C SER A 352 -8.41 13.37 20.94
N SER A 353 -8.87 12.26 21.50
CA SER A 353 -10.27 11.84 21.52
C SER A 353 -10.79 11.86 22.94
N ILE A 354 -12.03 12.33 23.11
CA ILE A 354 -12.71 12.31 24.43
C ILE A 354 -12.89 10.87 24.90
N ALA A 355 -13.08 9.93 23.98
CA ALA A 355 -13.32 8.53 24.28
C ALA A 355 -12.03 7.71 24.44
N LEU A 356 -10.99 7.97 23.62
CA LEU A 356 -9.78 7.15 23.51
C LEU A 356 -8.55 7.80 24.16
N GLY A 357 -8.62 9.08 24.52
CA GLY A 357 -7.49 9.81 25.09
C GLY A 357 -6.54 10.38 24.02
N PHE A 358 -5.24 10.34 24.28
CA PHE A 358 -4.22 10.85 23.37
C PHE A 358 -3.77 9.77 22.39
N GLY A 359 -3.65 10.14 21.12
CA GLY A 359 -3.21 9.29 20.02
C GLY A 359 -2.63 10.11 18.88
N PHE A 360 -2.66 9.53 17.69
CA PHE A 360 -2.17 10.19 16.48
C PHE A 360 -3.14 10.00 15.33
N ARG A 361 -3.43 11.07 14.61
CA ARG A 361 -4.05 11.03 13.30
C ARG A 361 -3.00 10.67 12.29
N CYS A 362 -3.20 9.56 11.57
CA CYS A 362 -2.24 9.06 10.59
C CYS A 362 -2.87 9.06 9.20
N GLY A 363 -2.05 9.43 8.20
CA GLY A 363 -2.43 9.37 6.78
C GLY A 363 -1.66 8.25 6.07
N PHE A 364 -2.38 7.50 5.24
CA PHE A 364 -1.93 6.28 4.56
C PHE A 364 -2.22 6.35 3.07
N LEU A 365 -1.49 5.59 2.26
CA LEU A 365 -1.72 5.46 0.82
C LEU A 365 -3.03 4.72 0.51
N GLY A 366 -3.40 3.74 1.33
CA GLY A 366 -4.60 2.93 1.19
C GLY A 366 -4.86 2.07 2.43
N LEU A 367 -5.83 1.17 2.35
CA LEU A 367 -6.19 0.30 3.48
C LEU A 367 -5.12 -0.74 3.80
N LEU A 368 -4.51 -1.34 2.79
CA LEU A 368 -3.44 -2.30 3.00
C LEU A 368 -2.24 -1.64 3.69
N HIS A 369 -1.93 -0.39 3.32
CA HIS A 369 -0.89 0.38 3.98
C HIS A 369 -1.23 0.63 5.46
N LEU A 370 -2.48 1.02 5.78
CA LEU A 370 -2.97 1.15 7.17
C LEU A 370 -2.77 -0.15 7.96
N GLU A 371 -3.18 -1.28 7.39
CA GLU A 371 -3.08 -2.60 8.03
C GLU A 371 -1.62 -2.98 8.30
N ILE A 372 -0.74 -2.79 7.30
CA ILE A 372 0.70 -3.07 7.43
C ILE A 372 1.34 -2.21 8.52
N VAL A 373 1.06 -0.90 8.55
CA VAL A 373 1.59 0.00 9.58
C VAL A 373 1.09 -0.41 10.97
N GLY A 374 -0.20 -0.75 11.10
CA GLY A 374 -0.79 -1.25 12.34
C GLY A 374 -0.09 -2.53 12.83
N GLU A 375 0.02 -3.54 11.96
CA GLU A 375 0.70 -4.80 12.31
C GLU A 375 2.20 -4.60 12.64
N ARG A 376 2.88 -3.70 11.96
CA ARG A 376 4.29 -3.37 12.28
C ARG A 376 4.42 -2.72 13.64
N LEU A 377 3.54 -1.77 14.00
CA LEU A 377 3.53 -1.15 15.32
C LEU A 377 3.29 -2.19 16.42
N GLU A 378 2.42 -3.16 16.19
CA GLU A 378 2.16 -4.23 17.15
C GLU A 378 3.32 -5.22 17.27
N ARG A 379 3.87 -5.70 16.13
CA ARG A 379 4.89 -6.76 16.12
C ARG A 379 6.30 -6.26 16.40
N GLU A 380 6.71 -5.15 15.78
CA GLU A 380 8.08 -4.63 15.89
C GLU A 380 8.28 -3.85 17.20
N TYR A 381 7.22 -3.20 17.71
CA TYR A 381 7.31 -2.32 18.89
C TYR A 381 6.52 -2.83 20.11
N GLY A 382 5.76 -3.92 19.96
CA GLY A 382 5.00 -4.54 21.06
C GLY A 382 3.85 -3.69 21.57
N LEU A 383 3.31 -2.79 20.76
CA LEU A 383 2.23 -1.89 21.12
C LEU A 383 0.87 -2.58 20.93
N SER A 384 -0.07 -2.33 21.84
CA SER A 384 -1.47 -2.71 21.66
C SER A 384 -2.26 -1.48 21.23
N LEU A 385 -2.88 -1.53 20.05
CA LEU A 385 -3.40 -0.34 19.39
C LEU A 385 -4.92 -0.42 19.16
N LEU A 386 -5.55 0.75 19.20
CA LEU A 386 -6.91 0.99 18.76
C LEU A 386 -6.86 1.85 17.50
N THR A 387 -7.44 1.35 16.41
CA THR A 387 -7.56 2.11 15.16
C THR A 387 -9.00 2.55 14.97
N THR A 388 -9.22 3.84 14.67
CA THR A 388 -10.55 4.35 14.31
C THR A 388 -10.92 3.93 12.89
N ALA A 389 -12.18 4.12 12.52
CA ALA A 389 -12.62 3.92 11.14
C ALA A 389 -11.81 4.80 10.17
N PRO A 390 -11.36 4.25 9.04
CA PRO A 390 -10.70 5.03 8.02
C PRO A 390 -11.67 6.04 7.40
N SER A 391 -11.16 7.24 7.13
CA SER A 391 -11.86 8.32 6.47
C SER A 391 -11.01 8.86 5.31
N VAL A 392 -11.64 9.70 4.48
CA VAL A 392 -10.95 10.49 3.46
C VAL A 392 -10.84 11.94 3.90
N GLU A 393 -10.01 12.73 3.25
CA GLU A 393 -9.97 14.17 3.41
C GLU A 393 -11.11 14.82 2.63
N TYR A 394 -11.89 15.67 3.29
CA TYR A 394 -12.97 16.45 2.69
C TYR A 394 -12.57 17.91 2.58
N HIS A 395 -12.92 18.56 1.48
CA HIS A 395 -12.79 19.99 1.33
C HIS A 395 -14.10 20.66 1.76
N VAL A 396 -14.04 21.47 2.80
CA VAL A 396 -15.21 22.12 3.37
C VAL A 396 -15.09 23.63 3.20
N THR A 397 -16.04 24.21 2.46
CA THR A 397 -16.16 25.67 2.35
C THR A 397 -17.17 26.14 3.37
N THR A 398 -16.75 27.04 4.26
CA THR A 398 -17.62 27.64 5.27
C THR A 398 -18.50 28.75 4.69
N THR A 399 -19.58 29.11 5.41
CA THR A 399 -20.43 30.26 5.04
C THR A 399 -19.69 31.60 5.11
N ALA A 400 -18.53 31.66 5.78
CA ALA A 400 -17.64 32.81 5.80
C ALA A 400 -16.65 32.85 4.62
N GLY A 401 -16.63 31.80 3.77
CA GLY A 401 -15.71 31.68 2.64
C GLY A 401 -14.33 31.09 3.00
N GLU A 402 -14.19 30.53 4.18
CA GLU A 402 -12.96 29.83 4.59
C GLU A 402 -12.97 28.41 4.00
N GLU A 403 -11.82 27.98 3.46
CA GLU A 403 -11.60 26.61 3.01
C GLU A 403 -10.90 25.82 4.11
N LEU A 404 -11.48 24.69 4.51
CA LEU A 404 -10.96 23.77 5.51
C LEU A 404 -10.74 22.40 4.89
N LEU A 405 -9.64 21.75 5.23
CA LEU A 405 -9.40 20.34 4.97
C LEU A 405 -9.81 19.56 6.22
N VAL A 406 -10.73 18.62 6.06
CA VAL A 406 -11.30 17.85 7.18
C VAL A 406 -11.13 16.36 6.88
N ASP A 407 -10.22 15.71 7.57
CA ASP A 407 -10.00 14.27 7.49
C ASP A 407 -10.57 13.52 8.71
N ASN A 408 -10.86 14.26 9.80
CA ASN A 408 -11.47 13.74 11.02
C ASN A 408 -12.94 14.17 11.12
N PRO A 409 -13.91 13.23 11.24
CA PRO A 409 -15.32 13.56 11.44
C PRO A 409 -15.59 14.48 12.64
N ALA A 410 -14.74 14.42 13.69
CA ALA A 410 -14.90 15.27 14.88
C ALA A 410 -14.69 16.76 14.57
N GLU A 411 -13.88 17.09 13.56
CA GLU A 411 -13.50 18.45 13.18
C GLU A 411 -14.47 19.09 12.17
N LEU A 412 -15.45 18.32 11.67
CA LEU A 412 -16.43 18.88 10.74
C LEU A 412 -17.22 20.01 11.44
N PRO A 413 -17.25 21.24 10.89
CA PRO A 413 -17.97 22.37 11.46
C PRO A 413 -19.48 22.08 11.59
N ASP A 414 -20.14 22.84 12.48
CA ASP A 414 -21.61 22.78 12.61
C ASP A 414 -22.26 23.00 11.22
N PRO A 415 -23.30 22.24 10.87
CA PRO A 415 -23.98 22.36 9.56
C PRO A 415 -24.42 23.78 9.18
N SER A 416 -24.70 24.63 10.17
CA SER A 416 -25.07 26.04 9.95
C SER A 416 -23.91 26.91 9.43
N ARG A 417 -22.67 26.47 9.62
CA ARG A 417 -21.46 27.15 9.20
C ARG A 417 -20.85 26.59 7.92
N VAL A 418 -21.40 25.52 7.39
CA VAL A 418 -20.95 24.84 6.17
C VAL A 418 -21.76 25.36 5.00
N ALA A 419 -21.08 25.87 3.96
CA ALA A 419 -21.69 26.22 2.68
C ALA A 419 -21.66 25.03 1.71
N GLU A 420 -20.52 24.35 1.59
CA GLU A 420 -20.32 23.22 0.68
C GLU A 420 -19.32 22.24 1.25
N ILE A 421 -19.52 20.95 0.97
CA ILE A 421 -18.54 19.88 1.26
C ILE A 421 -18.26 19.17 -0.06
N SER A 422 -16.98 19.09 -0.43
CA SER A 422 -16.52 18.30 -1.57
C SER A 422 -15.79 17.04 -1.07
N GLU A 423 -16.11 15.91 -1.68
CA GLU A 423 -15.49 14.61 -1.40
C GLU A 423 -14.56 14.17 -2.53
N PRO A 424 -13.47 13.44 -2.24
CA PRO A 424 -12.60 12.90 -3.29
C PRO A 424 -13.30 11.77 -4.03
N TRP A 425 -13.15 11.76 -5.35
CA TRP A 425 -13.61 10.70 -6.23
C TRP A 425 -12.44 9.89 -6.76
N ALA A 426 -12.67 8.61 -7.00
CA ALA A 426 -11.73 7.71 -7.63
C ALA A 426 -12.29 7.21 -8.96
N HIS A 427 -11.42 7.17 -9.96
CA HIS A 427 -11.63 6.38 -11.16
C HIS A 427 -11.28 4.93 -10.84
N ILE A 428 -12.19 4.00 -11.09
CA ILE A 428 -11.97 2.58 -10.85
C ILE A 428 -12.10 1.79 -12.13
N ASP A 429 -11.17 0.87 -12.32
CA ASP A 429 -11.18 -0.14 -13.39
C ASP A 429 -11.39 -1.53 -12.79
N VAL A 430 -12.47 -2.19 -13.21
CA VAL A 430 -12.80 -3.55 -12.77
C VAL A 430 -12.71 -4.48 -13.96
N ILE A 431 -11.86 -5.49 -13.90
CA ILE A 431 -11.82 -6.57 -14.88
C ILE A 431 -12.48 -7.82 -14.30
N THR A 432 -13.44 -8.38 -15.04
CA THR A 432 -14.22 -9.55 -14.60
C THR A 432 -14.73 -10.35 -15.79
N PRO A 433 -15.05 -11.66 -15.65
CA PRO A 433 -15.80 -12.41 -16.64
C PRO A 433 -17.19 -11.80 -16.89
N SER A 434 -17.68 -11.84 -18.14
CA SER A 434 -18.91 -11.15 -18.55
C SER A 434 -20.16 -11.62 -17.79
N ARG A 435 -20.18 -12.86 -17.29
CA ARG A 435 -21.27 -13.38 -16.44
C ARG A 435 -21.48 -12.59 -15.13
N PHE A 436 -20.47 -11.85 -14.67
CA PHE A 436 -20.53 -11.07 -13.43
C PHE A 436 -20.81 -9.58 -13.64
N ILE A 437 -21.00 -9.12 -14.89
CA ILE A 437 -21.26 -7.71 -15.21
C ILE A 437 -22.39 -7.16 -14.34
N GLY A 438 -23.52 -7.90 -14.24
CA GLY A 438 -24.68 -7.46 -13.48
C GLY A 438 -24.40 -7.24 -12.00
N GLN A 439 -23.66 -8.15 -11.35
CA GLN A 439 -23.29 -8.05 -9.94
C GLN A 439 -22.36 -6.86 -9.68
N VAL A 440 -21.37 -6.66 -10.58
CA VAL A 440 -20.45 -5.51 -10.47
C VAL A 440 -21.19 -4.19 -10.66
N MET A 441 -22.06 -4.10 -11.68
CA MET A 441 -22.87 -2.89 -11.91
C MET A 441 -23.77 -2.57 -10.72
N GLU A 442 -24.42 -3.55 -10.12
CA GLU A 442 -25.25 -3.39 -8.94
C GLU A 442 -24.43 -2.91 -7.74
N LEU A 443 -23.29 -3.57 -7.47
CA LEU A 443 -22.38 -3.21 -6.38
C LEU A 443 -21.93 -1.75 -6.50
N VAL A 444 -21.44 -1.34 -7.68
CA VAL A 444 -20.90 0.00 -7.89
C VAL A 444 -22.01 1.06 -7.85
N THR A 445 -23.18 0.77 -8.45
CA THR A 445 -24.31 1.72 -8.45
C THR A 445 -24.85 1.97 -7.04
N THR A 446 -24.93 0.94 -6.19
CA THR A 446 -25.35 1.08 -4.78
C THR A 446 -24.37 1.91 -3.96
N ARG A 447 -23.10 2.03 -4.43
CA ARG A 447 -22.02 2.85 -3.86
C ARG A 447 -21.88 4.22 -4.55
N ARG A 448 -22.95 4.73 -5.15
CA ARG A 448 -23.00 6.03 -5.87
C ARG A 448 -22.05 6.12 -7.07
N GLY A 449 -21.56 5.00 -7.58
CA GLY A 449 -20.67 4.95 -8.72
C GLY A 449 -21.36 5.38 -10.02
N GLN A 450 -20.62 6.08 -10.85
CA GLN A 450 -21.03 6.56 -12.17
C GLN A 450 -20.35 5.71 -13.24
N PHE A 451 -21.14 5.04 -14.07
CA PHE A 451 -20.62 4.24 -15.17
C PHE A 451 -19.99 5.14 -16.25
N LEU A 452 -18.80 4.76 -16.72
CA LEU A 452 -18.08 5.48 -17.78
C LEU A 452 -18.01 4.68 -19.07
N LYS A 453 -17.42 3.48 -19.01
CA LYS A 453 -17.29 2.62 -20.20
C LYS A 453 -17.30 1.15 -19.83
N MET A 454 -17.61 0.32 -20.84
CA MET A 454 -17.45 -1.12 -20.79
C MET A 454 -16.73 -1.55 -22.07
N GLU A 455 -15.73 -2.38 -21.95
CA GLU A 455 -14.90 -2.85 -23.04
C GLU A 455 -14.64 -4.34 -22.90
N PHE A 456 -14.96 -5.11 -23.93
CA PHE A 456 -14.66 -6.52 -23.98
C PHE A 456 -13.19 -6.73 -24.34
N LEU A 457 -12.42 -7.30 -23.43
CA LEU A 457 -11.02 -7.65 -23.64
C LEU A 457 -10.89 -8.89 -24.52
N GLU A 458 -11.91 -9.76 -24.53
CA GLU A 458 -12.01 -10.96 -25.35
C GLU A 458 -13.37 -11.01 -26.05
N PRO A 459 -13.45 -11.56 -27.28
CA PRO A 459 -14.75 -11.84 -27.90
C PRO A 459 -15.48 -12.91 -27.11
N GLU A 460 -16.80 -12.76 -26.98
CA GLU A 460 -17.65 -13.78 -26.38
C GLU A 460 -17.58 -15.07 -27.23
N SER A 461 -17.28 -16.18 -26.57
CA SER A 461 -17.21 -17.50 -27.25
C SER A 461 -18.53 -18.25 -27.11
N GLU A 462 -19.06 -18.77 -28.21
CA GLU A 462 -20.24 -19.67 -28.18
C GLU A 462 -19.99 -20.95 -27.36
N GLN A 463 -18.72 -21.36 -27.23
CA GLN A 463 -18.34 -22.59 -26.52
C GLN A 463 -18.19 -22.35 -25.01
N ALA A 464 -17.94 -21.10 -24.57
CA ALA A 464 -17.82 -20.70 -23.19
C ALA A 464 -18.52 -19.36 -22.93
N PRO A 465 -19.86 -19.32 -23.00
CA PRO A 465 -20.61 -18.09 -22.79
C PRO A 465 -20.45 -17.57 -21.35
N GLY A 466 -20.25 -16.27 -21.20
CA GLY A 466 -20.06 -15.62 -19.90
C GLY A 466 -18.63 -15.64 -19.36
N GLU A 467 -17.68 -16.24 -20.07
CA GLU A 467 -16.27 -16.28 -19.64
C GLU A 467 -15.41 -15.15 -20.24
N ALA A 468 -15.91 -14.46 -21.29
CA ALA A 468 -15.18 -13.34 -21.90
C ALA A 468 -14.86 -12.26 -20.86
N ARG A 469 -13.61 -11.79 -20.83
CA ARG A 469 -13.20 -10.74 -19.91
C ARG A 469 -13.66 -9.38 -20.37
N VAL A 470 -14.16 -8.61 -19.41
CA VAL A 470 -14.71 -7.28 -19.62
C VAL A 470 -14.06 -6.30 -18.65
N LEU A 471 -13.60 -5.18 -19.18
CA LEU A 471 -13.21 -4.01 -18.41
C LEU A 471 -14.43 -3.12 -18.20
N LEU A 472 -14.71 -2.80 -16.95
CA LEU A 472 -15.77 -1.89 -16.51
C LEU A 472 -15.13 -0.71 -15.80
N ALA A 473 -15.27 0.48 -16.35
CA ALA A 473 -14.73 1.69 -15.77
C ALA A 473 -15.83 2.56 -15.16
N TYR A 474 -15.58 3.08 -13.97
CA TYR A 474 -16.49 3.94 -13.21
C TYR A 474 -15.74 5.05 -12.50
N ASP A 475 -16.46 6.16 -12.21
CA ASP A 475 -16.07 7.09 -11.15
C ASP A 475 -16.90 6.77 -9.90
N VAL A 476 -16.25 6.71 -8.73
CA VAL A 476 -16.89 6.37 -7.45
C VAL A 476 -16.34 7.30 -6.37
N PRO A 477 -17.16 7.77 -5.41
CA PRO A 477 -16.63 8.47 -4.25
C PRO A 477 -15.65 7.58 -3.47
N MET A 478 -14.45 8.10 -3.16
CA MET A 478 -13.39 7.32 -2.52
C MET A 478 -13.85 6.69 -1.20
N ALA A 479 -14.63 7.41 -0.40
CA ALA A 479 -15.18 6.91 0.87
C ALA A 479 -16.07 5.66 0.71
N GLU A 480 -16.65 5.42 -0.48
CA GLU A 480 -17.53 4.29 -0.74
C GLU A 480 -16.78 3.00 -1.11
N ILE A 481 -15.48 3.12 -1.47
CA ILE A 481 -14.64 1.97 -1.84
C ILE A 481 -13.61 1.61 -0.77
N LEU A 482 -13.42 2.46 0.26
CA LEU A 482 -12.45 2.22 1.32
C LEU A 482 -12.77 1.00 2.18
N VAL A 483 -14.04 0.78 2.48
CA VAL A 483 -14.44 -0.28 3.42
C VAL A 483 -15.30 -1.30 2.69
N ASP A 484 -14.99 -2.58 2.85
CA ASP A 484 -15.75 -3.76 2.38
C ASP A 484 -15.94 -3.87 0.85
N PHE A 485 -15.61 -2.84 0.05
CA PHE A 485 -15.88 -2.85 -1.40
C PHE A 485 -15.12 -3.98 -2.11
N TYR A 486 -13.82 -4.13 -1.81
CA TYR A 486 -13.00 -5.17 -2.42
C TYR A 486 -13.48 -6.58 -2.05
N ASP A 487 -13.83 -6.79 -0.79
CA ASP A 487 -14.33 -8.08 -0.30
C ASP A 487 -15.69 -8.42 -0.93
N HIS A 488 -16.59 -7.44 -1.02
CA HIS A 488 -17.86 -7.60 -1.72
C HIS A 488 -17.68 -7.88 -3.22
N LEU A 489 -16.73 -7.18 -3.86
CA LEU A 489 -16.39 -7.41 -5.26
C LEU A 489 -15.89 -8.84 -5.48
N LYS A 490 -14.92 -9.28 -4.68
CA LYS A 490 -14.40 -10.65 -4.73
C LYS A 490 -15.48 -11.69 -4.40
N GLY A 491 -16.25 -11.46 -3.34
CA GLY A 491 -17.33 -12.36 -2.92
C GLY A 491 -18.40 -12.53 -3.99
N SER A 492 -18.89 -11.43 -4.57
CA SER A 492 -19.95 -11.44 -5.59
C SER A 492 -19.49 -12.03 -6.94
N THR A 493 -18.20 -11.99 -7.20
CA THR A 493 -17.60 -12.50 -8.44
C THR A 493 -16.85 -13.82 -8.26
N SER A 494 -17.04 -14.52 -7.14
CA SER A 494 -16.34 -15.78 -6.81
C SER A 494 -14.80 -15.68 -6.89
N GLY A 495 -14.25 -14.49 -6.58
CA GLY A 495 -12.83 -14.22 -6.64
C GLY A 495 -12.28 -13.79 -8.00
N TYR A 496 -13.10 -13.78 -9.06
CA TYR A 496 -12.63 -13.53 -10.42
C TYR A 496 -12.42 -12.05 -10.76
N ALA A 497 -13.05 -11.11 -10.05
CA ALA A 497 -12.87 -9.70 -10.36
C ALA A 497 -11.58 -9.15 -9.78
N SER A 498 -10.87 -8.33 -10.56
CA SER A 498 -9.77 -7.49 -10.11
C SER A 498 -10.16 -6.02 -10.15
N LEU A 499 -9.53 -5.24 -9.30
CA LEU A 499 -9.77 -3.81 -9.13
C LEU A 499 -8.45 -3.05 -9.20
N ASP A 500 -8.46 -1.98 -9.96
CA ASP A 500 -7.49 -0.89 -9.86
C ASP A 500 -8.23 0.43 -9.63
N TYR A 501 -7.61 1.39 -8.94
CA TYR A 501 -8.22 2.69 -8.71
C TYR A 501 -7.18 3.81 -8.71
N GLN A 502 -7.61 4.98 -9.15
CA GLN A 502 -6.79 6.19 -9.16
C GLN A 502 -7.61 7.35 -8.62
N LEU A 503 -7.00 8.16 -7.75
CA LEU A 503 -7.65 9.38 -7.27
C LEU A 503 -7.92 10.32 -8.46
N SER A 504 -9.16 10.80 -8.56
CA SER A 504 -9.60 11.74 -9.57
C SER A 504 -9.71 13.16 -8.98
N GLU A 505 -10.85 13.77 -9.07
CA GLU A 505 -11.14 15.12 -8.61
C GLU A 505 -12.01 15.16 -7.36
N TYR A 506 -12.07 16.32 -6.72
CA TYR A 506 -13.03 16.56 -5.65
C TYR A 506 -14.35 17.04 -6.25
N ARG A 507 -15.49 16.46 -5.82
CA ARG A 507 -16.82 16.84 -6.28
C ARG A 507 -17.72 17.22 -5.11
N PRO A 508 -18.51 18.30 -5.22
CA PRO A 508 -19.50 18.67 -4.20
C PRO A 508 -20.50 17.56 -3.94
N ALA A 509 -20.79 17.28 -2.65
CA ALA A 509 -21.72 16.25 -2.24
C ALA A 509 -22.54 16.65 -1.00
N ARG A 510 -23.73 16.06 -0.88
CA ARG A 510 -24.60 16.26 0.29
C ARG A 510 -24.20 15.34 1.43
N LEU A 511 -23.13 15.69 2.11
CA LEU A 511 -22.58 14.92 3.22
C LEU A 511 -23.09 15.45 4.57
N VAL A 512 -23.22 14.54 5.53
CA VAL A 512 -23.59 14.84 6.90
C VAL A 512 -22.75 14.02 7.86
N LYS A 513 -22.49 14.61 9.03
CA LYS A 513 -21.89 13.91 10.17
C LYS A 513 -22.96 13.12 10.90
N VAL A 514 -22.70 11.85 11.14
CA VAL A 514 -23.49 10.98 12.01
C VAL A 514 -22.74 10.81 13.33
N ASP A 515 -23.25 11.42 14.38
CA ASP A 515 -22.71 11.29 15.73
C ASP A 515 -23.30 10.07 16.44
N ILE A 516 -22.46 9.29 17.09
CA ILE A 516 -22.87 8.16 17.92
C ILE A 516 -22.82 8.57 19.39
N LEU A 517 -23.98 8.42 20.06
CA LEU A 517 -24.10 8.72 21.48
C LEU A 517 -24.26 7.43 22.28
N VAL A 518 -23.39 7.24 23.25
CA VAL A 518 -23.45 6.14 24.21
C VAL A 518 -23.85 6.72 25.58
N ASN A 519 -24.99 6.28 26.11
CA ASN A 519 -25.56 6.80 27.34
C ASN A 519 -25.84 8.33 27.32
N GLY A 520 -26.02 8.90 26.11
CA GLY A 520 -26.25 10.32 25.89
C GLY A 520 -25.00 11.17 25.74
N THR A 521 -23.81 10.57 25.81
CA THR A 521 -22.53 11.22 25.57
C THR A 521 -22.06 10.89 24.15
N PRO A 522 -21.69 11.88 23.32
CA PRO A 522 -21.13 11.60 22.00
C PRO A 522 -19.75 10.93 22.13
N VAL A 523 -19.51 9.95 21.26
CA VAL A 523 -18.23 9.23 21.13
C VAL A 523 -17.65 9.60 19.78
N ASP A 524 -16.72 10.52 19.79
CA ASP A 524 -16.09 11.10 18.61
C ASP A 524 -15.43 10.05 17.69
N ALA A 525 -14.74 9.08 18.28
CA ALA A 525 -14.09 7.98 17.55
C ALA A 525 -15.06 7.03 16.81
N LEU A 526 -16.38 7.10 17.09
CA LEU A 526 -17.43 6.34 16.39
C LEU A 526 -18.22 7.22 15.40
N SER A 527 -17.95 8.51 15.34
CA SER A 527 -18.60 9.43 14.39
C SER A 527 -18.11 9.16 12.97
N LEU A 528 -18.99 9.34 11.99
CA LEU A 528 -18.65 9.16 10.58
C LEU A 528 -19.27 10.26 9.72
N ILE A 529 -18.63 10.56 8.59
CA ILE A 529 -19.18 11.42 7.53
C ILE A 529 -19.72 10.52 6.43
N THR A 530 -20.99 10.71 6.07
CA THR A 530 -21.65 9.91 5.03
C THR A 530 -22.59 10.74 4.19
N HIS A 531 -22.97 10.21 3.03
CA HIS A 531 -23.97 10.86 2.19
C HIS A 531 -25.35 10.83 2.84
N THR A 532 -26.11 11.92 2.69
CA THR A 532 -27.44 12.10 3.33
C THR A 532 -28.39 10.93 3.08
N SER A 533 -28.34 10.30 1.88
CA SER A 533 -29.18 9.13 1.56
C SER A 533 -28.86 7.89 2.38
N ASN A 534 -27.62 7.76 2.86
CA ASN A 534 -27.12 6.57 3.56
C ASN A 534 -27.13 6.74 5.09
N ALA A 535 -27.21 7.97 5.59
CA ALA A 535 -27.08 8.31 7.00
C ALA A 535 -28.02 7.51 7.91
N ASP A 536 -29.31 7.39 7.55
CA ASP A 536 -30.30 6.65 8.33
C ASP A 536 -30.02 5.14 8.37
N ARG A 537 -29.57 4.56 7.26
CA ARG A 537 -29.23 3.15 7.15
C ARG A 537 -27.95 2.84 7.95
N GLU A 538 -26.90 3.57 7.70
CA GLU A 538 -25.59 3.36 8.35
C GLU A 538 -25.67 3.63 9.85
N GLY A 539 -26.34 4.70 10.27
CA GLY A 539 -26.58 4.97 11.69
C GLY A 539 -27.34 3.86 12.40
N ARG A 540 -28.35 3.25 11.74
CA ARG A 540 -29.12 2.13 12.30
C ARG A 540 -28.29 0.86 12.41
N VAL A 541 -27.54 0.51 11.37
CA VAL A 541 -26.67 -0.67 11.35
C VAL A 541 -25.60 -0.54 12.44
N LEU A 542 -24.93 0.62 12.53
CA LEU A 542 -23.89 0.86 13.54
C LEU A 542 -24.44 0.73 14.97
N VAL A 543 -25.55 1.37 15.27
CA VAL A 543 -26.16 1.28 16.61
C VAL A 543 -26.60 -0.16 16.94
N SER A 544 -27.06 -0.93 15.95
CA SER A 544 -27.43 -2.35 16.11
C SER A 544 -26.20 -3.21 16.40
N LYS A 545 -25.09 -3.03 15.66
CA LYS A 545 -23.82 -3.73 15.90
C LYS A 545 -23.23 -3.37 17.27
N LEU A 546 -23.20 -2.10 17.63
CA LEU A 546 -22.72 -1.64 18.94
C LEU A 546 -23.52 -2.25 20.09
N ARG A 547 -24.83 -2.44 19.93
CA ARG A 547 -25.66 -3.12 20.94
C ARG A 547 -25.24 -4.57 21.18
N GLN A 548 -24.71 -5.24 20.19
CA GLN A 548 -24.24 -6.63 20.32
C GLN A 548 -22.86 -6.70 20.99
N LEU A 549 -21.99 -5.74 20.69
CA LEU A 549 -20.59 -5.73 21.10
C LEU A 549 -20.39 -5.13 22.51
N ILE A 550 -21.11 -4.05 22.84
CA ILE A 550 -20.97 -3.41 24.15
C ILE A 550 -21.63 -4.30 25.23
N PRO A 551 -20.87 -4.68 26.28
CA PRO A 551 -21.38 -5.57 27.33
C PRO A 551 -22.46 -4.90 28.16
N ARG A 552 -23.42 -5.73 28.66
CA ARG A 552 -24.49 -5.25 29.53
C ARG A 552 -23.93 -4.67 30.82
N GLN A 553 -24.40 -3.46 31.16
CA GLN A 553 -24.06 -2.77 32.38
C GLN A 553 -25.13 -3.00 33.47
N MET A 554 -24.88 -2.49 34.67
CA MET A 554 -25.84 -2.54 35.77
C MET A 554 -27.04 -1.57 35.58
N PHE A 555 -27.00 -0.73 34.54
CA PHE A 555 -28.05 0.20 34.12
C PHE A 555 -28.33 0.09 32.63
N ASP A 556 -29.45 0.62 32.16
CA ASP A 556 -29.79 0.62 30.74
C ASP A 556 -28.94 1.66 30.01
N VAL A 557 -28.25 1.22 28.95
CA VAL A 557 -27.41 2.07 28.12
C VAL A 557 -28.13 2.36 26.80
N PRO A 558 -28.65 3.58 26.59
CA PRO A 558 -29.17 3.98 25.29
C PRO A 558 -27.99 4.22 24.33
N LEU A 559 -28.06 3.65 23.15
CA LEU A 559 -27.23 3.88 22.00
C LEU A 559 -28.03 4.67 20.98
N GLN A 560 -27.49 5.75 20.44
CA GLN A 560 -28.23 6.62 19.52
C GLN A 560 -27.28 7.07 18.39
N ALA A 561 -27.82 7.12 17.18
CA ALA A 561 -27.19 7.82 16.07
C ALA A 561 -27.95 9.13 15.84
N ALA A 562 -27.24 10.23 15.64
CA ALA A 562 -27.81 11.54 15.45
C ALA A 562 -27.14 12.30 14.31
N VAL A 563 -27.91 13.11 13.58
CA VAL A 563 -27.43 14.04 12.54
C VAL A 563 -27.86 15.45 12.95
N GLY A 564 -26.91 16.35 13.16
CA GLY A 564 -27.17 17.73 13.58
C GLY A 564 -28.04 17.81 14.86
N GLY A 565 -27.84 16.88 15.80
CA GLY A 565 -28.62 16.79 17.06
C GLY A 565 -29.94 16.04 16.93
N ARG A 566 -30.44 15.73 15.72
CA ARG A 566 -31.65 14.92 15.50
C ARG A 566 -31.30 13.43 15.57
N ILE A 567 -31.93 12.69 16.46
CA ILE A 567 -31.79 11.23 16.58
C ILE A 567 -32.46 10.56 15.37
N ILE A 568 -31.67 9.79 14.61
CA ILE A 568 -32.09 9.02 13.43
C ILE A 568 -32.25 7.53 13.74
N ALA A 569 -31.48 7.00 14.72
CA ALA A 569 -31.61 5.61 15.17
C ALA A 569 -31.37 5.51 16.67
N ARG A 570 -32.02 4.52 17.30
CA ARG A 570 -31.90 4.29 18.74
C ARG A 570 -32.02 2.81 19.05
N GLU A 571 -31.09 2.30 19.84
CA GLU A 571 -31.15 0.98 20.49
C GLU A 571 -30.90 1.12 22.00
N THR A 572 -31.19 0.10 22.77
CA THR A 572 -30.95 0.13 24.21
C THR A 572 -30.37 -1.20 24.69
N ILE A 573 -29.22 -1.17 25.31
CA ILE A 573 -28.63 -2.31 26.00
C ILE A 573 -29.32 -2.39 27.37
N ARG A 574 -30.11 -3.46 27.59
CA ARG A 574 -30.84 -3.65 28.84
C ARG A 574 -29.87 -3.97 29.99
N ALA A 575 -30.11 -3.36 31.15
CA ALA A 575 -29.36 -3.59 32.37
C ALA A 575 -29.33 -5.06 32.77
N MET A 576 -28.20 -5.49 33.35
CA MET A 576 -28.18 -6.75 34.09
C MET A 576 -29.19 -6.70 35.25
N ARG A 577 -30.05 -7.71 35.37
CA ARG A 577 -31.05 -7.80 36.43
C ARG A 577 -30.62 -8.84 37.46
N LYS A 578 -30.32 -8.39 38.68
CA LYS A 578 -30.26 -9.28 39.82
C LYS A 578 -31.71 -9.59 40.26
N ASN A 579 -32.09 -10.86 40.38
CA ASN A 579 -33.40 -11.23 40.88
C ASN A 579 -33.46 -10.95 42.39
N VAL A 580 -33.83 -9.69 42.73
CA VAL A 580 -33.94 -9.25 44.13
C VAL A 580 -35.17 -9.87 44.84
N LEU A 581 -36.08 -10.50 44.08
CA LEU A 581 -37.28 -11.16 44.60
C LEU A 581 -37.05 -12.65 44.90
N ALA A 582 -35.93 -13.25 44.49
CA ALA A 582 -35.64 -14.69 44.67
C ALA A 582 -35.68 -15.14 46.13
N LYS A 583 -35.40 -14.22 47.07
CA LYS A 583 -35.39 -14.49 48.52
C LYS A 583 -36.69 -14.05 49.21
N CYS A 584 -37.71 -13.58 48.45
CA CYS A 584 -39.01 -13.18 49.01
C CYS A 584 -39.97 -14.37 48.98
N TYR A 585 -39.96 -15.15 50.00
CA TYR A 585 -40.97 -16.17 50.24
C TYR A 585 -42.28 -15.53 50.78
N GLY A 586 -43.42 -15.83 50.14
CA GLY A 586 -44.74 -15.35 50.57
C GLY A 586 -45.27 -14.15 49.78
N GLY A 587 -46.57 -13.89 49.92
CA GLY A 587 -47.37 -12.94 49.15
C GLY A 587 -47.23 -11.45 49.51
N ASP A 588 -46.15 -11.03 50.20
CA ASP A 588 -45.95 -9.61 50.59
C ASP A 588 -45.63 -8.72 49.39
N ILE A 589 -46.65 -8.18 48.77
CA ILE A 589 -46.61 -7.33 47.59
C ILE A 589 -45.91 -6.00 47.92
N SER A 590 -46.05 -5.46 49.12
CA SER A 590 -45.46 -4.20 49.57
C SER A 590 -43.95 -4.30 49.65
N ARG A 591 -43.42 -5.40 50.16
CA ARG A 591 -41.97 -5.66 50.25
C ARG A 591 -41.34 -5.88 48.89
N LYS A 592 -42.02 -6.61 48.01
CA LYS A 592 -41.60 -6.81 46.62
C LYS A 592 -41.51 -5.48 45.87
N ARG A 593 -42.49 -4.61 46.03
CA ARG A 593 -42.52 -3.26 45.42
C ARG A 593 -41.38 -2.37 45.92
N LYS A 594 -41.19 -2.29 47.26
CA LYS A 594 -40.07 -1.53 47.86
C LYS A 594 -38.69 -2.01 47.38
N LEU A 595 -38.47 -3.32 47.20
CA LEU A 595 -37.23 -3.87 46.69
C LEU A 595 -36.99 -3.49 45.22
N LEU A 596 -38.05 -3.52 44.40
CA LEU A 596 -37.98 -3.11 43.01
C LEU A 596 -37.73 -1.59 42.87
N GLU A 597 -38.35 -0.76 43.72
CA GLU A 597 -38.14 0.69 43.79
C GLU A 597 -36.69 1.04 44.18
N LYS A 598 -36.15 0.39 45.24
CA LYS A 598 -34.75 0.53 45.62
C LYS A 598 -33.78 0.09 44.51
N GLN A 599 -34.09 -0.97 43.78
CA GLN A 599 -33.30 -1.40 42.65
C GLN A 599 -33.34 -0.36 41.51
N ALA A 600 -34.50 0.21 41.24
CA ALA A 600 -34.67 1.27 40.22
C ALA A 600 -33.91 2.56 40.59
N GLU A 601 -33.95 2.97 41.88
CA GLU A 601 -33.20 4.10 42.38
C GLU A 601 -31.67 3.85 42.32
N GLY A 602 -31.22 2.65 42.71
CA GLY A 602 -29.82 2.26 42.59
C GLY A 602 -29.31 2.34 41.15
N LYS A 603 -30.10 1.86 40.20
CA LYS A 603 -29.80 1.96 38.76
C LYS A 603 -29.73 3.40 38.26
N LYS A 604 -30.65 4.29 38.72
CA LYS A 604 -30.60 5.72 38.38
C LYS A 604 -29.33 6.41 38.91
N ARG A 605 -28.87 6.03 40.12
CA ARG A 605 -27.61 6.54 40.67
C ARG A 605 -26.42 6.03 39.84
N MET A 606 -26.36 4.73 39.55
CA MET A 606 -25.28 4.16 38.76
C MET A 606 -25.20 4.76 37.35
N LYS A 607 -26.36 5.06 36.72
CA LYS A 607 -26.41 5.74 35.43
C LYS A 607 -25.81 7.14 35.43
N ARG A 608 -25.85 7.87 36.56
CA ARG A 608 -25.27 9.23 36.67
C ARG A 608 -23.78 9.23 36.89
N VAL A 609 -23.19 8.14 37.39
CA VAL A 609 -21.79 8.06 37.83
C VAL A 609 -20.99 7.05 37.01
N GLY A 610 -21.66 6.09 36.35
CA GLY A 610 -20.99 5.02 35.64
C GLY A 610 -20.57 5.43 34.23
N ASN A 611 -19.30 5.34 33.92
CA ASN A 611 -18.80 5.31 32.57
C ASN A 611 -19.17 3.97 31.92
N VAL A 612 -19.51 4.01 30.64
CA VAL A 612 -19.72 2.80 29.84
C VAL A 612 -18.40 2.45 29.21
N GLU A 613 -17.88 1.29 29.55
CA GLU A 613 -16.69 0.73 28.92
C GLU A 613 -17.04 0.25 27.52
N ILE A 614 -16.38 0.82 26.51
CA ILE A 614 -16.58 0.47 25.11
C ILE A 614 -15.41 -0.45 24.73
N PRO A 615 -15.68 -1.73 24.39
CA PRO A 615 -14.61 -2.65 24.02
C PRO A 615 -14.00 -2.29 22.66
N GLN A 616 -12.79 -2.77 22.41
CA GLN A 616 -12.05 -2.51 21.17
C GLN A 616 -12.83 -2.92 19.93
N GLU A 617 -13.51 -4.06 19.97
CA GLU A 617 -14.30 -4.60 18.87
C GLU A 617 -15.45 -3.65 18.46
N ALA A 618 -15.89 -2.77 19.37
CA ALA A 618 -16.93 -1.79 19.06
C ALA A 618 -16.42 -0.68 18.11
N PHE A 619 -15.14 -0.30 18.21
CA PHE A 619 -14.53 0.66 17.28
C PHE A 619 -14.31 0.02 15.92
N MET A 620 -13.94 -1.27 15.88
CA MET A 620 -13.83 -2.05 14.65
C MET A 620 -15.17 -2.30 13.96
N ALA A 621 -16.29 -2.22 14.69
CA ALA A 621 -17.63 -2.40 14.11
C ALA A 621 -17.99 -1.34 13.06
N VAL A 622 -17.38 -0.14 13.15
CA VAL A 622 -17.54 0.91 12.13
C VAL A 622 -16.93 0.49 10.79
N LEU A 623 -15.84 -0.29 10.84
CA LEU A 623 -15.18 -0.83 9.65
C LEU A 623 -16.04 -1.85 8.88
N ARG A 624 -16.97 -2.50 9.57
CA ARG A 624 -17.80 -3.58 9.03
C ARG A 624 -19.28 -3.21 8.85
N LEU A 625 -19.56 -1.91 8.64
CA LEU A 625 -20.93 -1.40 8.54
C LEU A 625 -21.74 -1.98 7.38
N ARG A 626 -21.08 -2.45 6.34
CA ARG A 626 -21.69 -2.84 5.06
C ARG A 626 -21.65 -4.35 4.78
N GLU A 627 -21.19 -5.15 5.76
CA GLU A 627 -21.13 -6.63 5.64
C GLU A 627 -22.49 -7.35 5.66
N GLU A 628 -23.65 -6.64 5.81
CA GLU A 628 -25.00 -7.24 5.84
C GLU A 628 -25.90 -6.71 4.72
#